data_625ffa85259598fffeca581b51552b9e
#
_entry.id   625ffa85259598fffeca581b51552b9e
#
_cell.length_a   1.000
_cell.length_b   1.000
_cell.length_c   1.000
_cell.angle_alpha   90.00
_cell.angle_beta   90.00
_cell.angle_gamma   90.00
#
_symmetry.space_group_name_H-M   'P 1'
#
loop_
_entity.id
_entity.type
_entity.pdbx_description
1 polymer ?
#
loop_
_entity_poly.entity_id
_entity_poly.type
_entity_poly.pdbx_seq_one_letter_code
_entity_poly.pdbx_strand_id
1 'polypeptide(L)'
;MNYSDEQIAFILHQKKVSRRSYEEIQVKYNKKFNANLTEVDVQQCFQKYQNAFEDNHYDIKKLKDLARAKKSNSFTAKENRTILQQWNDRDDILDAVRAATKELNKFKIKVPKRTKSKKKKHMTKELLLSDIHFGKLISEGDVKSPFNLDICKARLETVVQATIGEIERDSKVYNIDEIVVALLGDIIENYSMHVLESARGCEFGNSRQVYEALINIFKIVIVPLNQLGIPMRVAAVTGNHDRDGSQKTFNNPGEENFTHIIYNTLRDFCEIGGLKNIEFIIAKDPWAVIQIYGNNILYEHYDNCKNPDRKAMEALMTKRAHQLCMTIDYMRGGHFHEPTSFRNGRMQINGCLTGNDSYASVLGFSGDASQTLNSYVNSSRRYKMYRSFNILLD
;
A
#
# COMPACT_ATOMS: atom_id res chain seq x y z
N MET A 1 8.30 44.37 -3.73
CA MET A 1 9.17 43.72 -2.71
C MET A 1 9.14 42.20 -2.95
N ASN A 2 10.28 41.51 -2.82
CA ASN A 2 10.33 40.08 -2.84
C ASN A 2 10.22 39.57 -1.40
N TYR A 3 9.15 38.82 -1.11
CA TYR A 3 8.93 38.18 0.18
C TYR A 3 9.44 36.75 0.12
N SER A 4 10.03 36.25 1.20
CA SER A 4 10.31 34.81 1.34
C SER A 4 9.00 34.04 1.60
N ASP A 5 9.01 32.73 1.33
CA ASP A 5 7.84 31.87 1.57
C ASP A 5 7.38 31.91 3.03
N GLU A 6 8.30 31.99 4.00
CA GLU A 6 7.96 32.14 5.42
C GLU A 6 7.24 33.47 5.72
N GLN A 7 7.66 34.55 5.06
CA GLN A 7 7.06 35.88 5.20
C GLN A 7 5.65 35.92 4.59
N ILE A 8 5.47 35.33 3.43
CA ILE A 8 4.16 35.18 2.75
C ILE A 8 3.23 34.34 3.62
N ALA A 9 3.69 33.16 4.06
CA ALA A 9 2.92 32.26 4.91
C ALA A 9 2.49 32.93 6.22
N PHE A 10 3.35 33.77 6.84
CA PHE A 10 2.99 34.51 8.03
C PHE A 10 1.84 35.48 7.79
N ILE A 11 1.88 36.29 6.72
CA ILE A 11 0.83 37.28 6.40
C ILE A 11 -0.50 36.56 6.12
N LEU A 12 -0.47 35.51 5.28
CA LEU A 12 -1.65 34.72 4.93
C LEU A 12 -2.28 34.07 6.16
N HIS A 13 -1.46 33.48 7.04
CA HIS A 13 -1.93 32.88 8.28
C HIS A 13 -2.60 33.89 9.21
N GLN A 14 -1.96 35.08 9.43
CA GLN A 14 -2.50 36.10 10.31
C GLN A 14 -3.85 36.63 9.80
N LYS A 15 -4.02 36.72 8.47
CA LYS A 15 -5.28 37.21 7.88
C LYS A 15 -6.37 36.15 7.80
N LYS A 16 -6.07 34.98 7.20
CA LYS A 16 -7.08 33.93 6.96
C LYS A 16 -7.42 33.12 8.22
N VAL A 17 -6.44 32.84 9.07
CA VAL A 17 -6.63 31.96 10.24
C VAL A 17 -6.89 32.75 11.51
N SER A 18 -6.08 33.78 11.77
CA SER A 18 -6.20 34.59 12.98
C SER A 18 -7.21 35.75 12.84
N ARG A 19 -7.73 35.99 11.63
CA ARG A 19 -8.70 37.07 11.29
C ARG A 19 -8.32 38.45 11.75
N ARG A 20 -7.02 38.78 11.75
CA ARG A 20 -6.49 40.05 12.21
C ARG A 20 -6.68 41.18 11.18
N SER A 21 -6.69 42.46 11.64
CA SER A 21 -6.59 43.59 10.75
C SER A 21 -5.21 43.64 10.06
N TYR A 22 -5.08 44.36 8.97
CA TYR A 22 -3.81 44.50 8.28
C TYR A 22 -2.80 45.28 9.14
N GLU A 23 -3.27 46.26 9.94
CA GLU A 23 -2.47 47.01 10.92
C GLU A 23 -1.86 46.07 11.98
N GLU A 24 -2.67 45.19 12.58
CA GLU A 24 -2.18 44.20 13.56
C GLU A 24 -1.17 43.23 12.96
N ILE A 25 -1.36 42.84 11.68
CA ILE A 25 -0.43 41.96 10.95
C ILE A 25 0.88 42.69 10.70
N GLN A 26 0.84 43.97 10.27
CA GLN A 26 2.00 44.81 10.05
C GLN A 26 2.89 44.91 11.31
N VAL A 27 2.29 45.28 12.44
CA VAL A 27 3.01 45.39 13.72
C VAL A 27 3.71 44.06 14.08
N LYS A 28 3.00 42.94 13.95
CA LYS A 28 3.56 41.60 14.26
C LYS A 28 4.61 41.16 13.28
N TYR A 29 4.41 41.44 12.00
CA TYR A 29 5.36 41.12 10.94
C TYR A 29 6.67 41.87 11.16
N ASN A 30 6.59 43.20 11.33
CA ASN A 30 7.76 44.05 11.53
C ASN A 30 8.56 43.65 12.77
N LYS A 31 7.86 43.28 13.85
CA LYS A 31 8.52 42.76 15.07
C LYS A 31 9.17 41.37 14.82
N LYS A 32 8.53 40.48 14.07
CA LYS A 32 9.03 39.10 13.85
C LYS A 32 10.23 39.07 12.90
N PHE A 33 10.16 39.84 11.82
CA PHE A 33 11.14 39.78 10.72
C PHE A 33 12.12 40.96 10.71
N ASN A 34 12.08 41.81 11.75
CA ASN A 34 12.87 43.07 11.84
C ASN A 34 12.76 43.91 10.56
N ALA A 35 11.54 44.14 10.11
CA ALA A 35 11.18 44.78 8.85
C ALA A 35 10.42 46.11 9.10
N ASN A 36 10.26 46.93 8.07
CA ASN A 36 9.52 48.16 8.09
C ASN A 36 8.43 48.22 7.02
N LEU A 37 7.58 47.18 6.98
CA LEU A 37 6.42 47.20 6.08
C LEU A 37 5.35 48.16 6.56
N THR A 38 4.66 48.76 5.61
CA THR A 38 3.42 49.53 5.87
C THR A 38 2.20 48.56 5.85
N GLU A 39 1.06 49.04 6.34
CA GLU A 39 -0.20 48.29 6.24
C GLU A 39 -0.55 47.99 4.79
N VAL A 40 -0.32 48.93 3.87
CA VAL A 40 -0.55 48.81 2.44
C VAL A 40 0.31 47.68 1.84
N ASP A 41 1.58 47.57 2.24
CA ASP A 41 2.48 46.50 1.79
C ASP A 41 1.98 45.13 2.21
N VAL A 42 1.48 45.00 3.45
CA VAL A 42 0.89 43.76 3.97
C VAL A 42 -0.39 43.38 3.20
N GLN A 43 -1.24 44.38 2.91
CA GLN A 43 -2.45 44.19 2.12
C GLN A 43 -2.13 43.78 0.69
N GLN A 44 -1.20 44.40 0.02
CA GLN A 44 -0.76 44.04 -1.33
C GLN A 44 -0.15 42.65 -1.37
N CYS A 45 0.68 42.26 -0.39
CA CYS A 45 1.21 40.92 -0.28
C CYS A 45 0.07 39.89 -0.13
N PHE A 46 -0.87 40.17 0.75
CA PHE A 46 -2.03 39.27 0.91
C PHE A 46 -2.83 39.11 -0.39
N GLN A 47 -3.19 40.21 -1.06
CA GLN A 47 -3.95 40.17 -2.31
C GLN A 47 -3.21 39.41 -3.41
N LYS A 48 -1.89 39.60 -3.53
CA LYS A 48 -1.06 38.96 -4.53
C LYS A 48 -0.99 37.43 -4.35
N TYR A 49 -0.92 36.96 -3.12
CA TYR A 49 -0.67 35.55 -2.81
C TYR A 49 -1.87 34.81 -2.23
N GLN A 50 -3.03 35.45 -2.01
CA GLN A 50 -4.21 34.80 -1.43
C GLN A 50 -4.73 33.62 -2.26
N ASN A 51 -4.65 33.67 -3.59
CA ASN A 51 -5.08 32.61 -4.50
C ASN A 51 -4.03 31.48 -4.58
N ALA A 52 -2.74 31.84 -4.55
CA ALA A 52 -1.66 30.84 -4.46
C ALA A 52 -1.73 30.02 -3.16
N PHE A 53 -2.44 30.52 -2.15
CA PHE A 53 -2.71 29.78 -0.92
C PHE A 53 -3.79 28.71 -1.09
N GLU A 54 -4.70 28.87 -2.04
CA GLU A 54 -5.74 27.91 -2.37
C GLU A 54 -5.24 26.84 -3.36
N ASP A 55 -4.33 27.24 -4.25
CA ASP A 55 -3.75 26.36 -5.28
C ASP A 55 -2.49 25.59 -4.83
N ASN A 56 -1.74 26.12 -3.85
CA ASN A 56 -0.51 25.52 -3.33
C ASN A 56 -0.67 25.12 -1.85
N HIS A 57 -1.25 24.00 -1.58
CA HIS A 57 -1.14 23.12 -0.40
C HIS A 57 -0.53 23.67 0.91
N TYR A 58 -0.68 24.96 1.21
CA TYR A 58 -0.49 25.48 2.56
C TYR A 58 -1.73 25.10 3.37
N ASP A 59 -1.73 23.88 3.90
CA ASP A 59 -2.84 23.31 4.65
C ASP A 59 -3.19 24.23 5.84
N ILE A 60 -4.35 24.88 5.76
CA ILE A 60 -4.89 25.73 6.86
C ILE A 60 -4.99 24.94 8.16
N LYS A 61 -5.22 23.63 8.07
CA LYS A 61 -5.23 22.70 9.21
C LYS A 61 -3.84 22.61 9.82
N LYS A 62 -2.80 22.47 9.00
CA LYS A 62 -1.36 22.45 9.40
C LYS A 62 -0.97 23.72 10.15
N LEU A 63 -1.37 24.89 9.64
CA LEU A 63 -1.10 26.19 10.28
C LEU A 63 -1.92 26.39 11.58
N LYS A 64 -3.16 25.86 11.63
CA LYS A 64 -3.98 25.85 12.85
C LYS A 64 -3.38 24.96 13.92
N ASP A 65 -2.89 23.80 13.57
CA ASP A 65 -2.31 22.84 14.51
C ASP A 65 -0.95 23.32 15.03
N LEU A 66 -0.13 23.96 14.20
CA LEU A 66 1.08 24.70 14.64
C LEU A 66 0.74 25.85 15.60
N ALA A 67 -0.32 26.60 15.32
CA ALA A 67 -0.74 27.69 16.19
C ALA A 67 -1.29 27.18 17.53
N ARG A 68 -2.00 26.04 17.53
CA ARG A 68 -2.49 25.36 18.74
C ARG A 68 -1.34 24.74 19.54
N ALA A 69 -0.39 24.07 18.88
CA ALA A 69 0.80 23.53 19.53
C ALA A 69 1.67 24.63 20.17
N LYS A 70 1.79 25.82 19.54
CA LYS A 70 2.48 26.97 20.13
C LYS A 70 1.73 27.63 21.29
N LYS A 71 0.39 27.51 21.37
CA LYS A 71 -0.43 28.06 22.46
C LYS A 71 -0.54 27.13 23.66
N SER A 72 -0.35 25.84 23.48
CA SER A 72 -0.39 24.85 24.54
C SER A 72 0.99 24.75 25.20
N ASN A 73 1.14 25.32 26.40
CA ASN A 73 2.33 25.14 27.25
C ASN A 73 2.53 23.68 27.70
N SER A 74 1.70 22.74 27.22
CA SER A 74 1.74 21.30 27.56
C SER A 74 2.51 20.44 26.55
N PHE A 75 2.89 20.99 25.37
CA PHE A 75 3.68 20.23 24.41
C PHE A 75 5.17 20.36 24.67
N THR A 76 5.80 19.24 24.93
CA THR A 76 7.26 19.17 25.11
C THR A 76 7.99 19.39 23.78
N ALA A 77 9.28 19.80 23.84
CA ALA A 77 10.11 19.92 22.63
C ALA A 77 10.19 18.60 21.83
N LYS A 78 10.01 17.46 22.50
CA LYS A 78 9.98 16.12 21.90
C LYS A 78 8.70 15.91 21.07
N GLU A 79 7.54 16.29 21.60
CA GLU A 79 6.24 16.20 20.90
C GLU A 79 6.20 17.12 19.67
N ASN A 80 6.71 18.35 19.81
CA ASN A 80 6.85 19.28 18.68
C ASN A 80 7.75 18.72 17.57
N ARG A 81 8.86 18.05 17.94
CA ARG A 81 9.77 17.42 16.98
C ARG A 81 9.10 16.25 16.27
N THR A 82 8.34 15.43 16.98
CA THR A 82 7.58 14.31 16.42
C THR A 82 6.52 14.79 15.42
N ILE A 83 5.76 15.85 15.78
CA ILE A 83 4.74 16.43 14.88
C ILE A 83 5.40 17.00 13.60
N LEU A 84 6.52 17.71 13.73
CA LEU A 84 7.25 18.24 12.58
C LEU A 84 7.82 17.13 11.70
N GLN A 85 8.29 16.06 12.30
CA GLN A 85 8.80 14.90 11.56
C GLN A 85 7.70 14.18 10.78
N GLN A 86 6.54 13.94 11.40
CA GLN A 86 5.38 13.37 10.70
C GLN A 86 4.91 14.23 9.52
N TRP A 87 5.06 15.54 9.59
CA TRP A 87 4.69 16.44 8.50
C TRP A 87 5.67 16.43 7.35
N ASN A 88 6.97 16.39 7.64
CA ASN A 88 8.00 16.23 6.62
C ASN A 88 7.82 14.87 5.91
N ASP A 89 7.57 13.80 6.65
CA ASP A 89 7.34 12.46 6.09
C ASP A 89 6.14 12.44 5.12
N ARG A 90 5.07 13.20 5.42
CA ARG A 90 3.90 13.33 4.52
C ARG A 90 4.20 14.12 3.25
N ASP A 91 4.92 15.23 3.35
CA ASP A 91 5.33 16.00 2.18
C ASP A 91 6.25 15.17 1.28
N ASP A 92 7.18 14.41 1.86
CA ASP A 92 8.07 13.50 1.14
C ASP A 92 7.30 12.37 0.42
N ILE A 93 6.24 11.84 1.03
CA ILE A 93 5.37 10.83 0.40
C ILE A 93 4.60 11.43 -0.78
N LEU A 94 4.06 12.65 -0.64
CA LEU A 94 3.39 13.33 -1.75
C LEU A 94 4.33 13.55 -2.94
N ASP A 95 5.57 13.92 -2.68
CA ASP A 95 6.58 14.08 -3.74
C ASP A 95 6.97 12.74 -4.37
N ALA A 96 7.03 11.66 -3.59
CA ALA A 96 7.22 10.30 -4.09
C ALA A 96 6.08 9.87 -5.02
N VAL A 97 4.83 10.12 -4.64
CA VAL A 97 3.65 9.85 -5.48
C VAL A 97 3.67 10.68 -6.76
N ARG A 98 4.00 11.98 -6.68
CA ARG A 98 4.15 12.85 -7.87
C ARG A 98 5.24 12.35 -8.81
N ALA A 99 6.38 11.94 -8.29
CA ALA A 99 7.47 11.39 -9.07
C ALA A 99 7.06 10.07 -9.76
N ALA A 100 6.39 9.17 -9.05
CA ALA A 100 5.84 7.95 -9.60
C ALA A 100 4.81 8.24 -10.70
N THR A 101 3.88 9.18 -10.47
CA THR A 101 2.89 9.62 -11.47
C THR A 101 3.57 10.09 -12.76
N LYS A 102 4.60 10.93 -12.64
CA LYS A 102 5.34 11.44 -13.79
C LYS A 102 6.04 10.32 -14.58
N GLU A 103 6.57 9.33 -13.89
CA GLU A 103 7.21 8.17 -14.52
C GLU A 103 6.17 7.29 -15.23
N LEU A 104 5.05 7.00 -14.59
CA LEU A 104 4.03 6.08 -15.09
C LEU A 104 3.21 6.69 -16.25
N ASN A 105 3.03 7.99 -16.31
CA ASN A 105 2.38 8.67 -17.44
C ASN A 105 3.12 8.50 -18.78
N LYS A 106 4.36 8.02 -18.76
CA LYS A 106 5.11 7.69 -19.98
C LYS A 106 4.68 6.35 -20.59
N PHE A 107 3.98 5.51 -19.84
CA PHE A 107 3.56 4.19 -20.31
C PHE A 107 2.31 4.30 -21.18
N LYS A 108 2.42 3.76 -22.41
CA LYS A 108 1.26 3.53 -23.30
C LYS A 108 1.02 2.03 -23.37
N ILE A 109 -0.02 1.56 -22.72
CA ILE A 109 -0.35 0.15 -22.64
C ILE A 109 -1.41 -0.18 -23.69
N LYS A 110 -1.14 -1.20 -24.51
CA LYS A 110 -2.13 -1.78 -25.42
C LYS A 110 -2.58 -3.12 -24.86
N VAL A 111 -3.86 -3.23 -24.55
CA VAL A 111 -4.46 -4.48 -24.08
C VAL A 111 -5.03 -5.23 -25.28
N PRO A 112 -4.54 -6.44 -25.61
CA PRO A 112 -5.06 -7.23 -26.72
C PRO A 112 -6.47 -7.73 -26.44
N LYS A 113 -7.29 -7.83 -27.48
CA LYS A 113 -8.60 -8.51 -27.39
C LYS A 113 -8.39 -10.02 -27.43
N ARG A 114 -8.99 -10.73 -26.49
CA ARG A 114 -8.94 -12.20 -26.42
C ARG A 114 -10.29 -12.82 -26.77
N THR A 115 -10.28 -13.90 -27.54
CA THR A 115 -11.47 -14.67 -27.87
C THR A 115 -11.56 -15.91 -27.00
N LYS A 116 -12.76 -16.23 -26.47
CA LYS A 116 -13.02 -17.44 -25.70
C LYS A 116 -13.58 -18.53 -26.59
N SER A 117 -13.13 -19.77 -26.39
CA SER A 117 -13.65 -20.92 -27.11
C SER A 117 -14.89 -21.49 -26.40
N LYS A 118 -15.99 -21.70 -27.13
CA LYS A 118 -17.23 -22.30 -26.57
C LYS A 118 -17.05 -23.74 -26.05
N LYS A 119 -15.99 -24.45 -26.47
CA LYS A 119 -15.74 -25.86 -26.13
C LYS A 119 -14.91 -26.05 -24.85
N LYS A 120 -14.20 -25.04 -24.40
CA LYS A 120 -13.32 -25.12 -23.22
C LYS A 120 -14.07 -24.84 -21.93
N LYS A 121 -13.70 -25.58 -20.86
CA LYS A 121 -14.14 -25.25 -19.51
C LYS A 121 -13.55 -23.91 -19.05
N HIS A 122 -14.13 -23.32 -18.04
CA HIS A 122 -13.79 -22.01 -17.52
C HIS A 122 -12.93 -22.12 -16.27
N MET A 123 -11.89 -21.27 -16.18
CA MET A 123 -10.94 -21.23 -15.08
C MET A 123 -10.62 -19.79 -14.69
N THR A 124 -10.50 -19.53 -13.38
CA THR A 124 -9.96 -18.29 -12.81
C THR A 124 -8.61 -18.56 -12.16
N LYS A 125 -7.66 -17.67 -12.34
CA LYS A 125 -6.36 -17.67 -11.64
C LYS A 125 -6.37 -16.66 -10.51
N GLU A 126 -5.83 -17.04 -9.35
CA GLU A 126 -5.66 -16.19 -8.19
C GLU A 126 -4.20 -16.20 -7.78
N LEU A 127 -3.51 -15.07 -7.97
CA LEU A 127 -2.14 -14.85 -7.51
C LEU A 127 -2.20 -14.17 -6.15
N LEU A 128 -1.65 -14.79 -5.13
CA LEU A 128 -1.47 -14.21 -3.81
C LEU A 128 -0.10 -13.52 -3.75
N LEU A 129 -0.08 -12.25 -3.38
CA LEU A 129 1.12 -11.45 -3.13
C LEU A 129 1.01 -10.84 -1.74
N SER A 130 1.91 -11.20 -0.84
CA SER A 130 1.98 -10.68 0.52
C SER A 130 3.43 -10.54 0.95
N ASP A 131 3.62 -9.78 1.99
CA ASP A 131 4.90 -9.69 2.69
C ASP A 131 6.04 -9.41 1.68
N ILE A 132 5.81 -8.38 0.85
CA ILE A 132 6.74 -7.93 -0.19
C ILE A 132 7.90 -7.17 0.45
N HIS A 133 7.58 -6.33 1.45
CA HIS A 133 8.54 -5.58 2.24
C HIS A 133 9.50 -4.73 1.39
N PHE A 134 8.96 -3.89 0.48
CA PHE A 134 9.78 -2.92 -0.23
C PHE A 134 10.58 -2.08 0.76
N GLY A 135 11.90 -2.03 0.56
CA GLY A 135 12.82 -1.31 1.41
C GLY A 135 13.45 -2.12 2.53
N LYS A 136 13.09 -3.39 2.72
CA LYS A 136 13.78 -4.27 3.66
C LYS A 136 15.19 -4.57 3.18
N LEU A 137 16.14 -4.55 4.11
CA LEU A 137 17.54 -4.90 3.89
C LEU A 137 17.94 -6.07 4.80
N ILE A 138 18.37 -7.17 4.20
CA ILE A 138 18.99 -8.30 4.89
C ILE A 138 20.39 -8.46 4.30
N SER A 139 21.44 -8.22 5.13
CA SER A 139 22.84 -8.25 4.69
C SER A 139 23.33 -9.68 4.51
N GLU A 140 24.30 -9.87 3.59
CA GLU A 140 25.05 -11.12 3.47
C GLU A 140 25.78 -11.40 4.77
N GLY A 141 25.57 -12.57 5.36
CA GLY A 141 26.23 -13.02 6.59
C GLY A 141 25.35 -13.09 7.82
N ASP A 142 24.23 -12.38 7.84
CA ASP A 142 23.32 -12.46 8.99
C ASP A 142 22.40 -13.69 8.89
N VAL A 143 22.04 -14.14 7.68
CA VAL A 143 21.19 -15.31 7.45
C VAL A 143 21.31 -15.85 6.02
N LYS A 144 20.67 -16.98 5.76
CA LYS A 144 20.71 -17.76 4.52
C LYS A 144 20.19 -17.08 3.25
N SER A 145 19.55 -15.92 3.35
CA SER A 145 18.92 -15.26 2.18
C SER A 145 19.08 -13.75 2.25
N PRO A 146 20.06 -13.15 1.56
CA PRO A 146 20.15 -11.70 1.45
C PRO A 146 18.89 -11.14 0.77
N PHE A 147 18.51 -9.91 1.14
CA PHE A 147 17.36 -9.22 0.56
C PHE A 147 17.61 -7.72 0.45
N ASN A 148 17.26 -7.16 -0.68
CA ASN A 148 17.31 -5.74 -1.00
C ASN A 148 16.33 -5.43 -2.13
N LEU A 149 16.25 -4.19 -2.59
CA LEU A 149 15.35 -3.78 -3.65
C LEU A 149 15.53 -4.56 -4.97
N ASP A 150 16.77 -4.84 -5.38
CA ASP A 150 17.03 -5.54 -6.64
C ASP A 150 16.61 -7.00 -6.57
N ILE A 151 16.86 -7.67 -5.45
CA ILE A 151 16.37 -9.03 -5.19
C ILE A 151 14.83 -9.05 -5.12
N CYS A 152 14.22 -8.07 -4.46
CA CYS A 152 12.77 -7.92 -4.42
C CYS A 152 12.17 -7.84 -5.84
N LYS A 153 12.72 -7.00 -6.71
CA LYS A 153 12.28 -6.88 -8.12
C LYS A 153 12.44 -8.19 -8.88
N ALA A 154 13.62 -8.82 -8.80
CA ALA A 154 13.89 -10.09 -9.47
C ALA A 154 12.92 -11.18 -9.04
N ARG A 155 12.61 -11.28 -7.74
CA ARG A 155 11.64 -12.22 -7.20
C ARG A 155 10.22 -11.92 -7.67
N LEU A 156 9.80 -10.64 -7.71
CA LEU A 156 8.51 -10.27 -8.29
C LEU A 156 8.41 -10.62 -9.78
N GLU A 157 9.47 -10.39 -10.55
CA GLU A 157 9.54 -10.78 -11.96
C GLU A 157 9.40 -12.30 -12.10
N THR A 158 10.09 -13.08 -11.28
CA THR A 158 9.99 -14.54 -11.26
C THR A 158 8.56 -15.00 -10.97
N VAL A 159 7.89 -14.42 -9.97
CA VAL A 159 6.48 -14.72 -9.63
C VAL A 159 5.56 -14.46 -10.82
N VAL A 160 5.72 -13.31 -11.47
CA VAL A 160 4.85 -12.91 -12.58
C VAL A 160 5.12 -13.78 -13.81
N GLN A 161 6.38 -14.07 -14.15
CA GLN A 161 6.72 -14.95 -15.26
C GLN A 161 6.21 -16.38 -15.05
N ALA A 162 6.35 -16.92 -13.84
CA ALA A 162 5.79 -18.21 -13.49
C ALA A 162 4.24 -18.22 -13.63
N THR A 163 3.59 -17.14 -13.17
CA THR A 163 2.13 -16.96 -13.29
C THR A 163 1.70 -16.91 -14.77
N ILE A 164 2.40 -16.16 -15.60
CA ILE A 164 2.13 -16.07 -17.04
C ILE A 164 2.30 -17.46 -17.71
N GLY A 165 3.39 -18.17 -17.42
CA GLY A 165 3.63 -19.52 -17.96
C GLY A 165 2.52 -20.50 -17.57
N GLU A 166 2.01 -20.44 -16.33
CA GLU A 166 0.87 -21.25 -15.88
C GLU A 166 -0.44 -20.88 -16.61
N ILE A 167 -0.67 -19.58 -16.82
CA ILE A 167 -1.85 -19.09 -17.56
C ILE A 167 -1.78 -19.57 -19.02
N GLU A 168 -0.63 -19.47 -19.66
CA GLU A 168 -0.43 -19.92 -21.05
C GLU A 168 -0.61 -21.42 -21.19
N ARG A 169 -0.06 -22.22 -20.25
CA ARG A 169 -0.22 -23.66 -20.22
C ARG A 169 -1.69 -24.06 -20.08
N ASP A 170 -2.37 -23.48 -19.10
CA ASP A 170 -3.77 -23.82 -18.83
C ASP A 170 -4.72 -23.26 -19.91
N SER A 171 -4.35 -22.19 -20.59
CA SER A 171 -5.09 -21.64 -21.73
C SER A 171 -5.23 -22.60 -22.91
N LYS A 172 -4.39 -23.63 -22.99
CA LYS A 172 -4.52 -24.69 -24.01
C LYS A 172 -5.78 -25.56 -23.78
N VAL A 173 -6.18 -25.71 -22.49
CA VAL A 173 -7.29 -26.60 -22.09
C VAL A 173 -8.51 -25.81 -21.60
N TYR A 174 -8.29 -24.66 -20.96
CA TYR A 174 -9.32 -23.84 -20.32
C TYR A 174 -9.47 -22.47 -20.99
N ASN A 175 -10.65 -21.89 -20.89
CA ASN A 175 -10.80 -20.44 -21.02
C ASN A 175 -10.44 -19.82 -19.67
N ILE A 176 -9.40 -19.00 -19.63
CA ILE A 176 -9.11 -18.22 -18.42
C ILE A 176 -10.05 -17.02 -18.41
N ASP A 177 -10.99 -17.02 -17.46
CA ASP A 177 -12.04 -15.99 -17.40
C ASP A 177 -11.54 -14.69 -16.81
N GLU A 178 -10.71 -14.80 -15.76
CA GLU A 178 -10.10 -13.67 -15.08
C GLU A 178 -8.83 -14.07 -14.35
N ILE A 179 -8.05 -13.06 -14.00
CA ILE A 179 -6.92 -13.11 -13.08
C ILE A 179 -7.30 -12.27 -11.85
N VAL A 180 -7.26 -12.88 -10.67
CA VAL A 180 -7.34 -12.17 -9.39
C VAL A 180 -5.92 -12.01 -8.88
N VAL A 181 -5.50 -10.77 -8.61
CA VAL A 181 -4.26 -10.46 -7.90
C VAL A 181 -4.66 -10.01 -6.49
N ALA A 182 -4.27 -10.78 -5.48
CA ALA A 182 -4.54 -10.45 -4.09
C ALA A 182 -3.30 -9.85 -3.44
N LEU A 183 -3.32 -8.54 -3.19
CA LEU A 183 -2.29 -7.82 -2.42
C LEU A 183 -2.68 -7.92 -0.94
N LEU A 184 -1.99 -8.78 -0.19
CA LEU A 184 -2.40 -9.22 1.14
C LEU A 184 -1.70 -8.48 2.29
N GLY A 185 -1.18 -7.28 2.04
CA GLY A 185 -0.53 -6.45 3.04
C GLY A 185 0.98 -6.66 3.15
N ASP A 186 1.60 -5.89 4.04
CA ASP A 186 3.04 -5.78 4.25
C ASP A 186 3.79 -5.54 2.93
N ILE A 187 3.29 -4.52 2.20
CA ILE A 187 3.85 -4.11 0.92
C ILE A 187 5.17 -3.38 1.12
N ILE A 188 5.27 -2.54 2.16
CA ILE A 188 6.51 -1.85 2.54
C ILE A 188 7.05 -2.42 3.85
N GLU A 189 8.36 -2.24 4.10
CA GLU A 189 8.98 -2.63 5.39
C GLU A 189 8.63 -1.65 6.51
N ASN A 190 8.45 -0.39 6.18
CA ASN A 190 8.17 0.71 7.09
C ASN A 190 9.31 1.04 8.06
N TYR A 191 10.10 2.01 7.68
CA TYR A 191 11.21 2.55 8.47
C TYR A 191 10.81 2.98 9.91
N SER A 192 9.55 3.35 10.11
CA SER A 192 9.03 3.85 11.39
C SER A 192 8.40 2.76 12.28
N MET A 193 8.34 1.52 11.81
CA MET A 193 7.62 0.42 12.48
C MET A 193 8.19 0.08 13.86
N HIS A 194 9.51 -0.01 13.98
CA HIS A 194 10.23 -0.30 15.22
C HIS A 194 11.41 0.67 15.39
N VAL A 195 11.20 1.79 15.99
CA VAL A 195 12.00 3.01 16.12
C VAL A 195 13.51 2.95 15.84
N LEU A 196 14.25 1.91 16.27
CA LEU A 196 15.69 1.77 16.03
C LEU A 196 16.03 0.53 15.19
N GLU A 197 15.28 -0.55 15.34
CA GLU A 197 15.56 -1.83 14.68
C GLU A 197 15.13 -1.79 13.21
N SER A 198 13.97 -1.20 12.89
CA SER A 198 13.51 -1.04 11.51
C SER A 198 14.41 -0.12 10.71
N ALA A 199 14.92 0.95 11.34
CA ALA A 199 15.85 1.86 10.66
C ALA A 199 17.15 1.17 10.20
N ARG A 200 17.61 0.15 10.93
CA ARG A 200 18.79 -0.65 10.56
C ARG A 200 18.48 -1.72 9.53
N GLY A 201 17.23 -2.20 9.50
CA GLY A 201 16.75 -3.21 8.57
C GLY A 201 16.12 -2.64 7.30
N CYS A 202 16.20 -1.32 7.06
CA CYS A 202 15.70 -0.68 5.86
C CYS A 202 16.82 -0.13 5.00
N GLU A 203 16.71 -0.35 3.68
CA GLU A 203 17.61 0.21 2.67
C GLU A 203 17.40 1.71 2.50
N PHE A 204 16.14 2.17 2.68
CA PHE A 204 15.75 3.58 2.53
C PHE A 204 14.45 3.90 3.29
N GLY A 205 14.14 5.19 3.42
CA GLY A 205 12.98 5.71 4.15
C GLY A 205 11.64 5.47 3.45
N ASN A 206 10.53 5.73 4.17
CA ASN A 206 9.17 5.38 3.75
C ASN A 206 8.73 6.02 2.43
N SER A 207 9.09 7.26 2.15
CA SER A 207 8.73 7.94 0.89
C SER A 207 9.29 7.18 -0.32
N ARG A 208 10.54 6.71 -0.24
CA ARG A 208 11.14 5.90 -1.30
C ARG A 208 10.52 4.50 -1.34
N GLN A 209 10.17 3.90 -0.21
CA GLN A 209 9.47 2.61 -0.17
C GLN A 209 8.13 2.70 -0.90
N VAL A 210 7.34 3.75 -0.67
CA VAL A 210 6.07 4.01 -1.37
C VAL A 210 6.31 4.20 -2.87
N TYR A 211 7.32 4.98 -3.26
CA TYR A 211 7.69 5.18 -4.67
C TYR A 211 8.02 3.84 -5.37
N GLU A 212 8.92 3.05 -4.75
CA GLU A 212 9.35 1.77 -5.33
C GLU A 212 8.19 0.76 -5.39
N ALA A 213 7.32 0.73 -4.38
CA ALA A 213 6.11 -0.10 -4.41
C ALA A 213 5.20 0.28 -5.58
N LEU A 214 4.89 1.57 -5.74
CA LEU A 214 4.06 2.07 -6.84
C LEU A 214 4.61 1.67 -8.20
N ILE A 215 5.88 1.98 -8.45
CA ILE A 215 6.51 1.77 -9.76
C ILE A 215 6.62 0.27 -10.06
N ASN A 216 7.07 -0.54 -9.10
CA ASN A 216 7.37 -1.95 -9.37
C ASN A 216 6.11 -2.82 -9.38
N ILE A 217 5.12 -2.57 -8.54
CA ILE A 217 3.83 -3.28 -8.64
C ILE A 217 3.16 -2.96 -9.98
N PHE A 218 3.18 -1.70 -10.41
CA PHE A 218 2.61 -1.35 -11.70
C PHE A 218 3.36 -2.00 -12.86
N LYS A 219 4.70 -1.81 -12.95
CA LYS A 219 5.53 -2.24 -14.09
C LYS A 219 5.71 -3.76 -14.15
N ILE A 220 5.94 -4.39 -13.00
CA ILE A 220 6.30 -5.81 -12.93
C ILE A 220 5.06 -6.70 -12.80
N VAL A 221 4.02 -6.26 -12.05
CA VAL A 221 2.86 -7.11 -11.79
C VAL A 221 1.68 -6.75 -12.68
N ILE A 222 1.19 -5.50 -12.58
CA ILE A 222 -0.07 -5.11 -13.22
C ILE A 222 0.04 -5.12 -14.73
N VAL A 223 1.04 -4.44 -15.28
CA VAL A 223 1.19 -4.27 -16.74
C VAL A 223 1.36 -5.62 -17.46
N PRO A 224 2.29 -6.51 -17.07
CA PRO A 224 2.49 -7.78 -17.79
C PRO A 224 1.25 -8.69 -17.72
N LEU A 225 0.59 -8.79 -16.55
CA LEU A 225 -0.62 -9.60 -16.41
C LEU A 225 -1.80 -9.00 -17.21
N ASN A 226 -1.95 -7.69 -17.23
CA ASN A 226 -2.99 -7.01 -17.99
C ASN A 226 -2.79 -7.15 -19.51
N GLN A 227 -1.54 -7.19 -19.97
CA GLN A 227 -1.17 -7.42 -21.38
C GLN A 227 -1.57 -8.81 -21.90
N LEU A 228 -1.94 -9.74 -21.04
CA LEU A 228 -2.54 -11.00 -21.47
C LEU A 228 -3.96 -10.83 -22.04
N GLY A 229 -4.58 -9.65 -21.89
CA GLY A 229 -5.93 -9.37 -22.38
C GLY A 229 -7.03 -10.11 -21.63
N ILE A 230 -6.73 -10.61 -20.44
CA ILE A 230 -7.68 -11.29 -19.55
C ILE A 230 -8.24 -10.26 -18.56
N PRO A 231 -9.54 -10.23 -18.26
CA PRO A 231 -10.09 -9.40 -17.18
C PRO A 231 -9.33 -9.64 -15.89
N MET A 232 -9.05 -8.58 -15.14
CA MET A 232 -8.28 -8.64 -13.91
C MET A 232 -9.02 -7.95 -12.77
N ARG A 233 -9.01 -8.55 -11.58
CA ARG A 233 -9.42 -7.90 -10.33
C ARG A 233 -8.23 -7.89 -9.38
N VAL A 234 -8.04 -6.75 -8.71
CA VAL A 234 -7.04 -6.58 -7.67
C VAL A 234 -7.76 -6.45 -6.33
N ALA A 235 -7.67 -7.48 -5.48
CA ALA A 235 -8.09 -7.40 -4.08
C ALA A 235 -6.92 -6.89 -3.26
N ALA A 236 -7.14 -5.83 -2.48
CA ALA A 236 -6.05 -5.18 -1.76
C ALA A 236 -6.44 -4.95 -0.30
N VAL A 237 -5.67 -5.52 0.61
CA VAL A 237 -5.79 -5.36 2.05
C VAL A 237 -4.49 -4.82 2.65
N THR A 238 -4.56 -4.23 3.83
CA THR A 238 -3.41 -3.65 4.53
C THR A 238 -2.79 -4.65 5.50
N GLY A 239 -1.48 -4.57 5.70
CA GLY A 239 -0.75 -5.33 6.70
C GLY A 239 -0.29 -4.48 7.89
N ASN A 240 0.41 -5.11 8.83
CA ASN A 240 0.86 -4.42 10.04
C ASN A 240 2.08 -3.51 9.80
N HIS A 241 2.90 -3.78 8.78
CA HIS A 241 4.00 -2.90 8.38
C HIS A 241 3.51 -1.68 7.59
N ASP A 242 2.32 -1.72 7.01
CA ASP A 242 1.80 -0.64 6.18
C ASP A 242 1.25 0.56 6.98
N ARG A 243 1.28 0.52 8.32
CA ARG A 243 0.72 1.55 9.22
C ARG A 243 1.48 2.87 9.16
N ASP A 244 0.75 3.98 9.28
CA ASP A 244 1.34 5.29 9.53
C ASP A 244 1.74 5.42 11.02
N GLY A 245 2.93 4.93 11.35
CA GLY A 245 3.50 4.97 12.70
C GLY A 245 3.73 3.60 13.35
N SER A 246 4.40 3.62 14.51
CA SER A 246 4.83 2.40 15.21
C SER A 246 3.74 1.77 16.09
N GLN A 247 2.68 2.50 16.41
CA GLN A 247 1.62 2.00 17.29
C GLN A 247 0.45 1.43 16.51
N LYS A 248 -0.12 0.34 17.01
CA LYS A 248 -1.32 -0.26 16.44
C LYS A 248 -2.51 0.68 16.70
N THR A 249 -2.97 1.36 15.67
CA THR A 249 -4.17 2.18 15.72
C THR A 249 -5.37 1.36 15.23
N PHE A 250 -6.48 1.46 15.96
CA PHE A 250 -7.73 0.76 15.59
C PHE A 250 -8.69 1.64 14.78
N ASN A 251 -8.36 2.91 14.62
CA ASN A 251 -9.20 3.86 13.91
C ASN A 251 -8.89 3.78 12.42
N ASN A 252 -9.85 3.28 11.67
CA ASN A 252 -9.87 3.28 10.21
C ASN A 252 -8.61 2.69 9.54
N PRO A 253 -8.25 1.43 9.85
CA PRO A 253 -7.00 0.83 9.39
C PRO A 253 -6.86 0.79 7.87
N GLY A 254 -7.97 0.81 7.13
CA GLY A 254 -7.97 0.81 5.67
C GLY A 254 -7.63 2.17 5.03
N GLU A 255 -7.77 3.29 5.73
CA GLU A 255 -7.57 4.63 5.17
C GLU A 255 -6.33 5.35 5.72
N GLU A 256 -5.88 5.01 6.93
CA GLU A 256 -4.73 5.64 7.58
C GLU A 256 -3.50 4.74 7.56
N ASN A 257 -3.05 4.38 6.35
CA ASN A 257 -1.83 3.60 6.14
C ASN A 257 -1.21 3.87 4.76
N PHE A 258 0.03 3.44 4.57
CA PHE A 258 0.77 3.65 3.32
C PHE A 258 0.16 2.89 2.14
N THR A 259 -0.39 1.70 2.37
CA THR A 259 -1.00 0.92 1.28
C THR A 259 -2.27 1.54 0.76
N HIS A 260 -3.02 2.30 1.56
CA HIS A 260 -4.15 3.07 1.05
C HIS A 260 -3.73 4.06 -0.04
N ILE A 261 -2.60 4.75 0.17
CA ILE A 261 -2.01 5.66 -0.82
C ILE A 261 -1.55 4.86 -2.05
N ILE A 262 -0.83 3.75 -1.84
CA ILE A 262 -0.29 2.91 -2.91
C ILE A 262 -1.43 2.37 -3.78
N TYR A 263 -2.44 1.73 -3.19
CA TYR A 263 -3.49 1.04 -3.93
C TYR A 263 -4.40 2.00 -4.69
N ASN A 264 -4.79 3.13 -4.07
CA ASN A 264 -5.60 4.14 -4.76
C ASN A 264 -4.82 4.78 -5.92
N THR A 265 -3.53 5.07 -5.72
CA THR A 265 -2.69 5.62 -6.80
C THR A 265 -2.52 4.62 -7.94
N LEU A 266 -2.33 3.31 -7.65
CA LEU A 266 -2.27 2.27 -8.68
C LEU A 266 -3.58 2.16 -9.46
N ARG A 267 -4.73 2.22 -8.80
CA ARG A 267 -6.05 2.27 -9.45
C ARG A 267 -6.15 3.46 -10.39
N ASP A 268 -5.84 4.65 -9.89
CA ASP A 268 -5.93 5.88 -10.65
C ASP A 268 -5.00 5.86 -11.88
N PHE A 269 -3.81 5.27 -11.77
CA PHE A 269 -2.89 5.05 -12.90
C PHE A 269 -3.48 4.11 -13.95
N CYS A 270 -4.14 3.04 -13.53
CA CYS A 270 -4.80 2.12 -14.45
C CYS A 270 -5.95 2.81 -15.18
N GLU A 271 -6.74 3.64 -14.51
CA GLU A 271 -7.83 4.41 -15.09
C GLU A 271 -7.31 5.46 -16.09
N ILE A 272 -6.33 6.27 -15.70
CA ILE A 272 -5.70 7.30 -16.55
C ILE A 272 -4.99 6.65 -17.73
N GLY A 273 -4.31 5.52 -17.51
CA GLY A 273 -3.62 4.74 -18.56
C GLY A 273 -4.57 4.00 -19.51
N GLY A 274 -5.89 4.06 -19.27
CA GLY A 274 -6.90 3.44 -20.12
C GLY A 274 -7.00 1.92 -20.01
N LEU A 275 -6.54 1.33 -18.91
CA LEU A 275 -6.64 -0.10 -18.63
C LEU A 275 -8.08 -0.47 -18.22
N LYS A 276 -8.96 -0.70 -19.19
CA LYS A 276 -10.39 -0.89 -18.98
C LYS A 276 -10.80 -2.26 -18.44
N ASN A 277 -9.91 -3.22 -18.44
CA ASN A 277 -10.18 -4.60 -18.04
C ASN A 277 -9.61 -4.95 -16.65
N ILE A 278 -9.41 -3.96 -15.81
CA ILE A 278 -8.94 -4.10 -14.43
C ILE A 278 -9.91 -3.41 -13.47
N GLU A 279 -10.22 -4.08 -12.37
CA GLU A 279 -11.03 -3.57 -11.27
C GLU A 279 -10.25 -3.69 -9.95
N PHE A 280 -10.26 -2.63 -9.14
CA PHE A 280 -9.64 -2.63 -7.81
C PHE A 280 -10.71 -2.73 -6.72
N ILE A 281 -10.56 -3.71 -5.83
CA ILE A 281 -11.32 -3.89 -4.61
C ILE A 281 -10.40 -3.56 -3.43
N ILE A 282 -10.33 -2.27 -3.09
CA ILE A 282 -9.48 -1.75 -2.01
C ILE A 282 -10.28 -1.78 -0.72
N ALA A 283 -9.82 -2.59 0.23
CA ALA A 283 -10.50 -2.74 1.51
C ALA A 283 -10.40 -1.47 2.36
N LYS A 284 -11.54 -1.06 2.93
CA LYS A 284 -11.60 -0.06 4.00
C LYS A 284 -11.53 -0.70 5.38
N ASP A 285 -12.00 -1.94 5.48
CA ASP A 285 -11.88 -2.81 6.63
C ASP A 285 -10.59 -3.63 6.55
N PRO A 286 -10.19 -4.37 7.60
CA PRO A 286 -9.04 -5.26 7.56
C PRO A 286 -9.14 -6.40 6.52
N TRP A 287 -10.27 -6.53 5.85
CA TRP A 287 -10.54 -7.61 4.89
C TRP A 287 -11.24 -7.12 3.64
N ALA A 288 -11.03 -7.84 2.54
CA ALA A 288 -11.81 -7.75 1.31
C ALA A 288 -12.48 -9.09 1.00
N VAL A 289 -13.58 -9.08 0.27
CA VAL A 289 -14.25 -10.30 -0.21
C VAL A 289 -14.44 -10.22 -1.71
N ILE A 290 -14.04 -11.28 -2.41
CA ILE A 290 -14.32 -11.47 -3.83
C ILE A 290 -15.08 -12.79 -4.03
N GLN A 291 -15.97 -12.81 -4.99
CA GLN A 291 -16.66 -14.04 -5.39
C GLN A 291 -16.05 -14.62 -6.66
N ILE A 292 -15.66 -15.91 -6.62
CA ILE A 292 -15.20 -16.69 -7.78
C ILE A 292 -16.12 -17.90 -7.96
N TYR A 293 -16.82 -17.95 -9.08
CA TYR A 293 -17.78 -19.01 -9.42
C TYR A 293 -18.77 -19.35 -8.29
N GLY A 294 -19.23 -18.34 -7.57
CA GLY A 294 -20.18 -18.48 -6.46
C GLY A 294 -19.54 -18.84 -5.12
N ASN A 295 -18.23 -18.99 -5.03
CA ASN A 295 -17.53 -19.12 -3.76
C ASN A 295 -17.03 -17.75 -3.26
N ASN A 296 -17.29 -17.44 -2.01
CA ASN A 296 -16.82 -16.24 -1.35
C ASN A 296 -15.40 -16.46 -0.80
N ILE A 297 -14.45 -15.64 -1.25
CA ILE A 297 -13.06 -15.69 -0.86
C ILE A 297 -12.78 -14.43 -0.05
N LEU A 298 -12.38 -14.59 1.20
CA LEU A 298 -11.99 -13.51 2.10
C LEU A 298 -10.47 -13.37 2.09
N TYR A 299 -10.01 -12.15 1.95
CA TYR A 299 -8.61 -11.73 2.01
C TYR A 299 -8.40 -10.90 3.28
N GLU A 300 -7.40 -11.23 4.07
CA GLU A 300 -7.02 -10.53 5.30
C GLU A 300 -5.53 -10.78 5.57
N HIS A 301 -4.80 -9.83 6.14
CA HIS A 301 -3.36 -10.03 6.39
C HIS A 301 -3.03 -11.05 7.48
N TYR A 302 -3.96 -11.30 8.43
CA TYR A 302 -3.84 -12.20 9.60
C TYR A 302 -2.97 -11.68 10.76
N ASP A 303 -2.55 -10.42 10.80
CA ASP A 303 -1.81 -9.81 11.92
C ASP A 303 -2.54 -9.87 13.28
N ASN A 304 -3.84 -10.17 13.26
CA ASN A 304 -4.67 -10.36 14.45
C ASN A 304 -4.73 -11.83 14.91
N CYS A 305 -4.10 -12.77 14.21
CA CYS A 305 -4.03 -14.18 14.57
C CYS A 305 -2.67 -14.47 15.24
N LYS A 306 -2.66 -14.90 16.50
CA LYS A 306 -1.39 -15.11 17.24
C LYS A 306 -0.70 -16.42 16.85
N ASN A 307 -1.47 -17.49 16.67
CA ASN A 307 -0.97 -18.83 16.32
C ASN A 307 -1.83 -19.39 15.20
N PRO A 308 -1.33 -19.47 13.98
CA PRO A 308 -2.11 -19.83 12.82
C PRO A 308 -2.23 -21.35 12.66
N ASP A 309 -2.62 -22.06 13.72
CA ASP A 309 -2.97 -23.47 13.59
C ASP A 309 -4.35 -23.65 12.94
N ARG A 310 -4.67 -24.87 12.57
CA ARG A 310 -5.94 -25.19 11.93
C ARG A 310 -7.15 -24.73 12.74
N LYS A 311 -7.13 -24.89 14.06
CA LYS A 311 -8.24 -24.56 14.96
C LYS A 311 -8.45 -23.05 15.04
N ALA A 312 -7.37 -22.30 15.15
CA ALA A 312 -7.41 -20.83 15.17
C ALA A 312 -7.92 -20.26 13.84
N MET A 313 -7.48 -20.81 12.71
CA MET A 313 -7.93 -20.40 11.38
C MET A 313 -9.41 -20.74 11.13
N GLU A 314 -9.90 -21.88 11.60
CA GLU A 314 -11.32 -22.23 11.53
C GLU A 314 -12.17 -21.31 12.39
N ALA A 315 -11.71 -20.95 13.59
CA ALA A 315 -12.38 -20.01 14.48
C ALA A 315 -12.42 -18.58 13.85
N LEU A 316 -11.32 -18.16 13.24
CA LEU A 316 -11.25 -16.87 12.53
C LEU A 316 -12.24 -16.85 11.35
N MET A 317 -12.26 -17.89 10.52
CA MET A 317 -13.21 -18.01 9.40
C MET A 317 -14.66 -17.91 9.88
N THR A 318 -15.00 -18.61 10.96
CA THR A 318 -16.34 -18.57 11.56
C THR A 318 -16.67 -17.16 12.07
N LYS A 319 -15.74 -16.52 12.78
CA LYS A 319 -15.90 -15.15 13.25
C LYS A 319 -16.17 -14.17 12.12
N ARG A 320 -15.40 -14.25 11.03
CA ARG A 320 -15.57 -13.37 9.85
C ARG A 320 -16.89 -13.63 9.14
N ALA A 321 -17.29 -14.90 8.99
CA ALA A 321 -18.59 -15.26 8.42
C ALA A 321 -19.76 -14.63 9.20
N HIS A 322 -19.69 -14.64 10.55
CA HIS A 322 -20.68 -13.95 11.40
C HIS A 322 -20.64 -12.43 11.26
N GLN A 323 -19.46 -11.82 11.28
CA GLN A 323 -19.31 -10.37 11.12
C GLN A 323 -19.84 -9.84 9.79
N LEU A 324 -19.65 -10.62 8.72
CA LEU A 324 -20.06 -10.26 7.36
C LEU A 324 -21.47 -10.76 7.01
N CYS A 325 -22.14 -11.50 7.90
CA CYS A 325 -23.44 -12.14 7.65
C CYS A 325 -23.46 -12.93 6.35
N MET A 326 -22.34 -13.64 6.02
CA MET A 326 -22.19 -14.39 4.80
C MET A 326 -21.37 -15.67 5.01
N THR A 327 -21.56 -16.64 4.12
CA THR A 327 -20.70 -17.83 4.09
C THR A 327 -19.34 -17.46 3.51
N ILE A 328 -18.24 -17.83 4.17
CA ILE A 328 -16.87 -17.74 3.65
C ILE A 328 -16.45 -19.14 3.21
N ASP A 329 -16.16 -19.31 1.93
CA ASP A 329 -15.73 -20.60 1.37
C ASP A 329 -14.21 -20.76 1.45
N TYR A 330 -13.47 -19.66 1.24
CA TYR A 330 -12.01 -19.61 1.30
C TYR A 330 -11.51 -18.39 2.06
N MET A 331 -10.36 -18.55 2.72
CA MET A 331 -9.61 -17.45 3.32
C MET A 331 -8.17 -17.44 2.82
N ARG A 332 -7.63 -16.24 2.60
CA ARG A 332 -6.27 -15.98 2.11
C ARG A 332 -5.63 -14.89 2.94
N GLY A 333 -4.39 -15.08 3.35
CA GLY A 333 -3.64 -14.05 4.07
C GLY A 333 -2.14 -14.29 4.05
N GLY A 334 -1.37 -13.38 4.67
CA GLY A 334 0.07 -13.40 4.79
C GLY A 334 0.55 -13.42 6.24
N HIS A 335 1.48 -12.52 6.58
CA HIS A 335 1.99 -12.21 7.92
C HIS A 335 2.97 -13.21 8.52
N PHE A 336 2.76 -14.50 8.33
CA PHE A 336 3.57 -15.54 8.98
C PHE A 336 4.76 -15.98 8.15
N HIS A 337 4.89 -15.48 6.92
CA HIS A 337 5.97 -15.73 5.98
C HIS A 337 6.15 -17.19 5.54
N GLU A 338 5.48 -18.13 6.20
CA GLU A 338 5.56 -19.57 5.92
C GLU A 338 4.28 -20.05 5.20
N PRO A 339 4.39 -20.49 3.94
CA PRO A 339 3.21 -20.92 3.19
C PRO A 339 2.57 -22.15 3.83
N THR A 340 1.35 -21.98 4.29
CA THR A 340 0.59 -23.05 4.98
C THR A 340 -0.81 -23.19 4.42
N SER A 341 -1.31 -24.41 4.32
CA SER A 341 -2.62 -24.70 3.76
C SER A 341 -3.42 -25.66 4.63
N PHE A 342 -4.65 -25.30 4.98
CA PHE A 342 -5.57 -26.09 5.76
C PHE A 342 -6.82 -26.44 4.96
N ARG A 343 -7.44 -27.61 5.27
CA ARG A 343 -8.68 -28.09 4.68
C ARG A 343 -8.67 -28.05 3.14
N ASN A 344 -7.66 -28.64 2.54
CA ASN A 344 -7.51 -28.70 1.08
C ASN A 344 -7.54 -27.30 0.43
N GLY A 345 -6.81 -26.35 1.01
CA GLY A 345 -6.67 -25.00 0.50
C GLY A 345 -7.83 -24.05 0.80
N ARG A 346 -8.77 -24.41 1.66
CA ARG A 346 -9.82 -23.49 2.07
C ARG A 346 -9.30 -22.32 2.90
N MET A 347 -8.27 -22.54 3.69
CA MET A 347 -7.57 -21.51 4.43
C MET A 347 -6.10 -21.60 4.07
N GLN A 348 -5.53 -20.50 3.59
CA GLN A 348 -4.14 -20.43 3.17
C GLN A 348 -3.45 -19.23 3.81
N ILE A 349 -2.24 -19.47 4.25
CA ILE A 349 -1.25 -18.47 4.59
C ILE A 349 -0.26 -18.46 3.43
N ASN A 350 -0.01 -17.28 2.88
CA ASN A 350 0.93 -17.10 1.79
C ASN A 350 2.36 -17.00 2.33
N GLY A 351 3.35 -17.27 1.51
CA GLY A 351 4.75 -17.01 1.83
C GLY A 351 5.10 -15.53 1.73
N CYS A 352 6.37 -15.21 1.86
CA CYS A 352 6.91 -13.86 1.74
C CYS A 352 7.89 -13.75 0.57
N LEU A 353 8.21 -12.52 0.16
CA LEU A 353 9.28 -12.27 -0.82
C LEU A 353 10.67 -12.28 -0.18
N THR A 354 10.75 -12.00 1.11
CA THR A 354 12.03 -11.81 1.81
C THR A 354 12.78 -13.11 2.09
N GLY A 355 12.08 -14.22 2.28
CA GLY A 355 12.67 -15.44 2.82
C GLY A 355 12.99 -15.31 4.32
N ASN A 356 13.93 -16.12 4.80
CA ASN A 356 14.32 -16.14 6.19
C ASN A 356 15.19 -14.94 6.57
N ASP A 357 14.80 -14.24 7.64
CA ASP A 357 15.62 -13.25 8.32
C ASP A 357 15.98 -13.69 9.75
N SER A 358 16.82 -12.92 10.42
CA SER A 358 17.24 -13.20 11.80
C SER A 358 16.06 -13.23 12.77
N TYR A 359 15.05 -12.38 12.55
CA TYR A 359 13.87 -12.31 13.40
C TYR A 359 12.98 -13.55 13.22
N ALA A 360 12.72 -13.95 11.97
CA ALA A 360 12.00 -15.18 11.65
C ALA A 360 12.71 -16.41 12.26
N SER A 361 14.04 -16.45 12.15
CA SER A 361 14.87 -17.54 12.71
C SER A 361 14.76 -17.62 14.23
N VAL A 362 14.74 -16.48 14.95
CA VAL A 362 14.57 -16.44 16.41
C VAL A 362 13.17 -16.94 16.81
N LEU A 363 12.15 -16.65 16.02
CA LEU A 363 10.79 -17.12 16.25
C LEU A 363 10.55 -18.58 15.81
N GLY A 364 11.55 -19.22 15.18
CA GLY A 364 11.46 -20.60 14.70
C GLY A 364 10.75 -20.75 13.36
N PHE A 365 10.52 -19.66 12.63
CA PHE A 365 10.03 -19.69 11.26
C PHE A 365 11.19 -19.96 10.29
N SER A 366 10.96 -20.79 9.28
CA SER A 366 11.99 -21.17 8.30
C SER A 366 11.39 -21.39 6.91
N GLY A 367 10.70 -20.37 6.40
CA GLY A 367 10.09 -20.44 5.06
C GLY A 367 11.03 -19.97 3.96
N ASP A 368 11.17 -20.73 2.87
CA ASP A 368 11.77 -20.24 1.65
C ASP A 368 10.90 -19.13 1.06
N ALA A 369 11.55 -18.14 0.43
CA ALA A 369 10.82 -17.07 -0.25
C ALA A 369 9.87 -17.68 -1.29
N SER A 370 8.60 -17.35 -1.22
CA SER A 370 7.59 -17.92 -2.11
C SER A 370 6.31 -17.11 -2.16
N GLN A 371 5.56 -17.29 -3.26
CA GLN A 371 4.21 -16.74 -3.40
C GLN A 371 3.29 -17.84 -3.97
N THR A 372 1.99 -17.74 -3.74
CA THR A 372 1.04 -18.81 -4.09
C THR A 372 0.20 -18.46 -5.32
N LEU A 373 0.05 -19.41 -6.23
CA LEU A 373 -0.87 -19.31 -7.35
C LEU A 373 -1.96 -20.40 -7.25
N ASN A 374 -3.21 -19.97 -7.17
CA ASN A 374 -4.39 -20.81 -7.13
C ASN A 374 -5.11 -20.85 -8.49
N SER A 375 -5.77 -21.96 -8.78
CA SER A 375 -6.63 -22.13 -9.95
C SER A 375 -8.00 -22.62 -9.52
N TYR A 376 -9.06 -21.95 -9.99
CA TYR A 376 -10.45 -22.32 -9.75
C TYR A 376 -11.11 -22.73 -11.06
N VAL A 377 -11.82 -23.86 -11.07
CA VAL A 377 -12.54 -24.34 -12.25
C VAL A 377 -14.04 -24.20 -12.01
N ASN A 378 -14.74 -23.58 -12.97
CA ASN A 378 -16.19 -23.54 -12.96
C ASN A 378 -16.76 -24.95 -13.19
N SER A 379 -17.22 -25.57 -12.13
CA SER A 379 -17.69 -26.95 -12.10
C SER A 379 -18.92 -27.07 -11.19
N SER A 380 -19.59 -28.24 -11.19
CA SER A 380 -20.69 -28.50 -10.28
C SER A 380 -20.28 -28.74 -8.82
N ARG A 381 -18.98 -28.89 -8.53
CA ARG A 381 -18.48 -29.06 -7.16
C ARG A 381 -18.80 -27.84 -6.30
N ARG A 382 -19.06 -28.03 -5.00
CA ARG A 382 -19.27 -26.95 -4.04
C ARG A 382 -18.05 -26.04 -3.98
N TYR A 383 -16.86 -26.61 -3.82
CA TYR A 383 -15.58 -25.88 -3.77
C TYR A 383 -14.91 -25.94 -5.13
N LYS A 384 -14.54 -24.79 -5.66
CA LYS A 384 -14.09 -24.60 -7.06
C LYS A 384 -12.58 -24.67 -7.21
N MET A 385 -11.81 -24.57 -6.11
CA MET A 385 -10.36 -24.64 -6.21
C MET A 385 -9.94 -25.99 -6.76
N TYR A 386 -9.16 -25.95 -7.84
CA TYR A 386 -8.70 -27.10 -8.58
C TYR A 386 -7.24 -27.43 -8.23
N ARG A 387 -6.39 -26.40 -8.17
CA ARG A 387 -4.95 -26.52 -7.93
C ARG A 387 -4.43 -25.32 -7.17
N SER A 388 -3.47 -25.56 -6.32
CA SER A 388 -2.67 -24.53 -5.63
C SER A 388 -1.23 -24.99 -5.62
N PHE A 389 -0.29 -24.06 -5.85
CA PHE A 389 1.13 -24.34 -5.68
C PHE A 389 1.88 -23.08 -5.30
N ASN A 390 2.99 -23.26 -4.59
CA ASN A 390 3.88 -22.17 -4.23
C ASN A 390 4.93 -21.99 -5.34
N ILE A 391 5.10 -20.77 -5.77
CA ILE A 391 6.19 -20.32 -6.64
C ILE A 391 7.37 -20.06 -5.73
N LEU A 392 8.37 -20.93 -5.73
CA LEU A 392 9.59 -20.78 -4.93
C LEU A 392 10.50 -19.73 -5.59
N LEU A 393 11.18 -18.96 -4.75
CA LEU A 393 12.00 -17.81 -5.15
C LEU A 393 13.41 -17.99 -4.57
N ASP A 394 14.37 -18.15 -5.44
CA ASP A 394 15.77 -18.31 -5.08
C ASP A 394 16.44 -16.96 -4.72
#